data_900144c76786e082ffc9695edc36f482
#
_entry.id   900144c76786e082ffc9695edc36f482
#
_cell.length_a   1.000
_cell.length_b   1.000
_cell.length_c   1.000
_cell.angle_alpha   90.00
_cell.angle_beta   90.00
_cell.angle_gamma   90.00
#
_symmetry.space_group_name_H-M   'P 1'
#
loop_
_entity.id
_entity.type
_entity.pdbx_description
1 polymer ?
#
loop_
_entity_poly.entity_id
_entity_poly.type
_entity_poly.pdbx_seq_one_letter_code
_entity_poly.pdbx_strand_id
1 'polypeptide(L)'
;MRYKNNGYSIEINLPKKYSGYSVECQYQFDKEKEKYILSMWLKRNDIDNRFKIDSQKIDTQYISGTRETIRSNICRIVEQACLTGYFDSFIRDFEALYKCFNKGFELLTIEESESNDIK
;
A
#
# COMPACT_ATOMS: atom_id res chain seq x y z
N MET A 1 -3.81 4.28 -19.08
CA MET A 1 -4.00 5.41 -18.21
C MET A 1 -5.05 5.14 -17.17
N ARG A 2 -4.67 5.17 -15.94
CA ARG A 2 -5.57 4.74 -14.90
C ARG A 2 -6.68 5.71 -14.56
N TYR A 3 -6.45 6.97 -14.80
CA TYR A 3 -7.36 7.98 -14.30
C TYR A 3 -8.11 8.72 -15.37
N LYS A 4 -8.36 8.03 -16.43
CA LYS A 4 -9.00 8.72 -17.53
C LYS A 4 -10.44 9.10 -17.26
N ASN A 5 -11.05 8.57 -16.22
CA ASN A 5 -12.42 8.89 -15.92
C ASN A 5 -12.52 9.75 -14.68
N ASN A 6 -11.81 10.82 -14.64
CA ASN A 6 -11.87 11.74 -13.52
C ASN A 6 -11.33 11.16 -12.23
N GLY A 7 -10.52 10.13 -12.35
CA GLY A 7 -9.87 9.59 -11.20
C GLY A 7 -8.56 10.30 -10.95
N TYR A 8 -8.21 10.44 -9.69
CA TYR A 8 -7.00 11.11 -9.27
C TYR A 8 -6.26 10.29 -8.25
N SER A 9 -5.01 10.61 -8.04
CA SER A 9 -4.26 9.95 -6.98
C SER A 9 -3.31 10.90 -6.30
N ILE A 10 -3.01 10.60 -5.07
CA ILE A 10 -1.93 11.25 -4.35
C ILE A 10 -1.15 10.17 -3.64
N GLU A 11 0.12 10.40 -3.47
CA GLU A 11 0.98 9.47 -2.75
C GLU A 11 1.47 10.16 -1.50
N ILE A 12 1.33 9.49 -0.36
CA ILE A 12 1.67 10.06 0.93
C ILE A 12 2.73 9.19 1.56
N ASN A 13 3.89 9.77 1.82
CA ASN A 13 4.95 9.07 2.53
C ASN A 13 4.54 8.93 3.97
N LEU A 14 4.68 7.73 4.50
CA LEU A 14 4.31 7.48 5.87
C LEU A 14 5.38 8.02 6.81
N PRO A 15 5.01 8.29 8.06
CA PRO A 15 5.97 8.86 9.00
C PRO A 15 7.07 7.88 9.35
N LYS A 16 8.04 8.35 10.10
CA LYS A 16 9.24 7.61 10.41
C LYS A 16 8.97 6.24 10.99
N LYS A 17 7.90 6.11 11.73
CA LYS A 17 7.50 4.83 12.30
C LYS A 17 7.35 3.77 11.21
N TYR A 18 6.95 4.18 10.02
CA TYR A 18 6.74 3.28 8.90
C TYR A 18 7.70 3.62 7.77
N SER A 19 8.94 3.86 8.12
CA SER A 19 9.95 4.27 7.16
C SER A 19 10.06 3.28 6.01
N GLY A 20 10.17 3.79 4.81
CA GLY A 20 10.26 2.94 3.64
C GLY A 20 8.92 2.61 3.01
N TYR A 21 7.84 3.12 3.58
CA TYR A 21 6.50 2.86 3.07
C TYR A 21 5.78 4.14 2.72
N SER A 22 4.89 4.04 1.75
CA SER A 22 3.99 5.14 1.41
C SER A 22 2.63 4.55 1.08
N VAL A 23 1.64 5.41 0.99
CA VAL A 23 0.29 5.00 0.63
C VAL A 23 -0.11 5.77 -0.60
N GLU A 24 -0.52 5.05 -1.62
CA GLU A 24 -1.09 5.68 -2.80
C GLU A 24 -2.59 5.67 -2.65
N CYS A 25 -3.20 6.84 -2.70
CA CYS A 25 -4.64 6.99 -2.53
C CYS A 25 -5.22 7.37 -3.88
N GLN A 26 -6.03 6.51 -4.42
CA GLN A 26 -6.72 6.77 -5.69
C GLN A 26 -8.16 7.11 -5.37
N TYR A 27 -8.65 8.20 -5.91
CA TYR A 27 -9.99 8.63 -5.58
C TYR A 27 -10.73 9.12 -6.81
N GLN A 28 -12.03 8.91 -6.81
CA GLN A 28 -12.87 9.24 -7.93
C GLN A 28 -14.27 9.55 -7.42
N PHE A 29 -14.89 10.56 -7.99
CA PHE A 29 -16.23 10.94 -7.55
C PHE A 29 -17.26 9.97 -8.13
N ASP A 30 -18.13 9.49 -7.25
CA ASP A 30 -19.23 8.61 -7.65
C ASP A 30 -20.51 9.43 -7.62
N LYS A 31 -21.05 9.69 -8.78
CA LYS A 31 -22.22 10.54 -8.89
C LYS A 31 -23.45 9.97 -8.22
N GLU A 32 -23.58 8.67 -8.26
CA GLU A 32 -24.76 8.04 -7.68
C GLU A 32 -24.78 8.16 -6.17
N LYS A 33 -23.62 8.02 -5.57
CA LYS A 33 -23.52 8.11 -4.11
C LYS A 33 -23.23 9.51 -3.64
N GLU A 34 -22.87 10.40 -4.56
CA GLU A 34 -22.50 11.76 -4.23
C GLU A 34 -21.36 11.79 -3.23
N LYS A 35 -20.44 10.87 -3.36
CA LYS A 35 -19.28 10.77 -2.51
C LYS A 35 -18.11 10.35 -3.36
N TYR A 36 -16.93 10.47 -2.80
CA TYR A 36 -15.76 9.95 -3.48
C TYR A 36 -15.51 8.52 -3.03
N ILE A 37 -15.09 7.70 -3.98
CA ILE A 37 -14.64 6.37 -3.64
C ILE A 37 -13.13 6.44 -3.55
N LEU A 38 -12.60 5.99 -2.43
CA LEU A 38 -11.18 6.06 -2.14
C LEU A 38 -10.62 4.66 -2.05
N SER A 39 -9.57 4.40 -2.81
CA SER A 39 -8.84 3.14 -2.71
C SER A 39 -7.44 3.45 -2.25
N MET A 40 -6.97 2.69 -1.29
CA MET A 40 -5.64 2.89 -0.74
C MET A 40 -4.75 1.70 -1.02
N TRP A 41 -3.54 2.00 -1.44
CA TRP A 41 -2.55 0.98 -1.75
C TRP A 41 -1.32 1.24 -0.89
N LEU A 42 -0.89 0.23 -0.15
CA LEU A 42 0.34 0.33 0.60
C LEU A 42 1.48 0.00 -0.33
N LYS A 43 2.50 0.84 -0.36
CA LYS A 43 3.65 0.67 -1.25
C LYS A 43 4.93 0.64 -0.44
N ARG A 44 5.83 -0.24 -0.83
CA ARG A 44 7.14 -0.29 -0.25
C ARG A 44 8.11 0.39 -1.19
N ASN A 45 8.82 1.38 -0.70
CA ASN A 45 9.62 2.26 -1.56
C ASN A 45 10.95 1.67 -1.97
N ASP A 46 11.46 0.71 -1.21
CA ASP A 46 12.79 0.16 -1.45
C ASP A 46 12.75 -1.30 -1.84
N ILE A 47 11.70 -1.72 -2.51
CA ILE A 47 11.54 -3.12 -2.85
C ILE A 47 12.49 -3.52 -3.97
N ASP A 48 12.91 -4.76 -3.92
CA ASP A 48 13.76 -5.33 -4.94
C ASP A 48 12.86 -5.73 -6.12
N ASN A 49 13.16 -5.17 -7.27
CA ASN A 49 12.33 -5.38 -8.45
C ASN A 49 12.21 -6.81 -8.90
N ARG A 50 13.06 -7.68 -8.40
CA ARG A 50 13.00 -9.08 -8.78
C ARG A 50 11.65 -9.71 -8.50
N PHE A 51 10.97 -9.24 -7.47
CA PHE A 51 9.74 -9.89 -7.04
C PHE A 51 8.50 -9.17 -7.55
N LYS A 52 8.66 -7.94 -7.99
CA LYS A 52 7.54 -7.18 -8.54
C LYS A 52 6.34 -7.09 -7.61
N ILE A 53 6.63 -7.08 -6.33
CA ILE A 53 5.59 -6.93 -5.33
C ILE A 53 5.88 -5.66 -4.58
N ASP A 54 5.46 -4.55 -5.12
CA ASP A 54 5.80 -3.27 -4.55
C ASP A 54 4.58 -2.54 -3.99
N SER A 55 3.39 -3.07 -4.16
CA SER A 55 2.22 -2.42 -3.61
C SER A 55 1.12 -3.44 -3.36
N GLN A 56 0.23 -3.12 -2.46
CA GLN A 56 -0.85 -3.98 -2.10
C GLN A 56 -2.05 -3.14 -1.72
N LYS A 57 -3.20 -3.45 -2.30
CA LYS A 57 -4.42 -2.72 -1.99
C LYS A 57 -4.88 -3.10 -0.59
N ILE A 58 -5.13 -2.11 0.24
CA ILE A 58 -5.47 -2.38 1.62
C ILE A 58 -6.87 -1.93 1.99
N ASP A 59 -7.48 -1.03 1.22
CA ASP A 59 -8.79 -0.55 1.61
C ASP A 59 -9.50 0.12 0.45
N THR A 60 -10.83 0.11 0.50
CA THR A 60 -11.67 0.87 -0.41
C THR A 60 -12.86 1.33 0.40
N GLN A 61 -13.15 2.61 0.36
CA GLN A 61 -14.26 3.15 1.12
C GLN A 61 -14.79 4.40 0.46
N TYR A 62 -16.01 4.76 0.82
CA TYR A 62 -16.58 6.02 0.40
C TYR A 62 -16.23 7.09 1.41
N ILE A 63 -15.88 8.27 0.92
CA ILE A 63 -15.58 9.39 1.79
C ILE A 63 -16.29 10.63 1.29
N SER A 64 -16.63 11.50 2.20
CA SER A 64 -17.30 12.75 1.87
C SER A 64 -16.27 13.84 1.68
N GLY A 65 -16.65 14.83 0.88
CA GLY A 65 -15.76 15.96 0.68
C GLY A 65 -16.15 16.67 -0.60
N THR A 66 -15.59 17.84 -0.76
CA THR A 66 -15.78 18.59 -1.98
C THR A 66 -14.52 18.51 -2.82
N ARG A 67 -14.60 19.00 -4.02
CA ARG A 67 -13.45 19.03 -4.90
C ARG A 67 -12.27 19.74 -4.24
N GLU A 68 -12.56 20.77 -3.44
CA GLU A 68 -11.53 21.55 -2.78
C GLU A 68 -10.99 20.88 -1.53
N THR A 69 -11.77 20.05 -0.87
CA THR A 69 -11.38 19.51 0.43
C THR A 69 -10.99 18.05 0.40
N ILE A 70 -11.25 17.37 -0.72
CA ILE A 70 -11.08 15.92 -0.73
C ILE A 70 -9.65 15.49 -0.44
N ARG A 71 -8.68 16.18 -0.99
CA ARG A 71 -7.29 15.78 -0.78
C ARG A 71 -6.87 15.96 0.67
N SER A 72 -7.33 17.05 1.27
CA SER A 72 -7.08 17.31 2.68
C SER A 72 -7.75 16.25 3.54
N ASN A 73 -8.96 15.86 3.17
CA ASN A 73 -9.67 14.81 3.90
C ASN A 73 -8.94 13.48 3.80
N ILE A 74 -8.41 13.16 2.65
CA ILE A 74 -7.64 11.94 2.45
C ILE A 74 -6.38 11.97 3.32
N CYS A 75 -5.69 13.08 3.35
CA CYS A 75 -4.48 13.20 4.17
C CYS A 75 -4.82 13.01 5.63
N ARG A 76 -5.96 13.52 6.07
CA ARG A 76 -6.38 13.35 7.45
C ARG A 76 -6.71 11.89 7.76
N ILE A 77 -7.32 11.20 6.81
CA ILE A 77 -7.62 9.78 6.98
C ILE A 77 -6.33 8.99 7.15
N VAL A 78 -5.34 9.27 6.31
CA VAL A 78 -4.06 8.57 6.39
C VAL A 78 -3.36 8.91 7.70
N GLU A 79 -3.43 10.15 8.11
CA GLU A 79 -2.80 10.56 9.36
C GLU A 79 -3.44 9.84 10.54
N GLN A 80 -4.75 9.79 10.58
CA GLN A 80 -5.46 9.08 11.63
C GLN A 80 -5.14 7.60 11.62
N ALA A 81 -5.02 7.02 10.45
CA ALA A 81 -4.66 5.62 10.33
C ALA A 81 -3.28 5.37 10.93
N CYS A 82 -2.36 6.29 10.73
CA CYS A 82 -1.03 6.16 11.31
C CYS A 82 -1.10 6.24 12.84
N LEU A 83 -1.90 7.16 13.34
CA LEU A 83 -1.99 7.36 14.79
C LEU A 83 -2.66 6.20 15.48
N THR A 84 -3.59 5.55 14.83
CA THR A 84 -4.32 4.44 15.45
C THR A 84 -3.68 3.09 15.21
N GLY A 85 -2.59 3.05 14.46
CA GLY A 85 -1.93 1.78 14.17
C GLY A 85 -2.62 0.96 13.10
N TYR A 86 -3.46 1.60 12.31
CA TYR A 86 -4.22 0.90 11.28
C TYR A 86 -3.30 0.19 10.28
N PHE A 87 -2.16 0.78 9.98
CA PHE A 87 -1.24 0.19 9.01
C PHE A 87 -0.35 -0.90 9.58
N ASP A 88 -0.35 -1.08 10.89
CA ASP A 88 0.62 -1.99 11.52
C ASP A 88 0.50 -3.41 10.99
N SER A 89 -0.70 -3.93 10.94
CA SER A 89 -0.87 -5.31 10.50
C SER A 89 -0.58 -5.46 9.01
N PHE A 90 -0.96 -4.47 8.22
CA PHE A 90 -0.70 -4.54 6.78
C PHE A 90 0.80 -4.51 6.50
N ILE A 91 1.53 -3.67 7.23
CA ILE A 91 2.97 -3.60 7.05
C ILE A 91 3.63 -4.89 7.51
N ARG A 92 3.15 -5.43 8.62
CA ARG A 92 3.67 -6.70 9.12
C ARG A 92 3.46 -7.80 8.09
N ASP A 93 2.28 -7.84 7.50
CA ASP A 93 1.97 -8.85 6.49
C ASP A 93 2.81 -8.64 5.23
N PHE A 94 2.99 -7.39 4.85
CA PHE A 94 3.81 -7.07 3.68
C PHE A 94 5.25 -7.49 3.92
N GLU A 95 5.76 -7.21 5.11
CA GLU A 95 7.13 -7.59 5.46
C GLU A 95 7.28 -9.11 5.47
N ALA A 96 6.30 -9.79 6.00
CA ALA A 96 6.35 -11.25 6.05
C ALA A 96 6.31 -11.83 4.64
N LEU A 97 5.48 -11.27 3.79
CA LEU A 97 5.38 -11.71 2.41
C LEU A 97 6.70 -11.48 1.68
N TYR A 98 7.25 -10.30 1.87
CA TYR A 98 8.51 -9.95 1.22
C TYR A 98 9.64 -10.88 1.68
N LYS A 99 9.70 -11.14 2.97
CA LYS A 99 10.69 -12.05 3.50
C LYS A 99 10.50 -13.46 2.98
N CYS A 100 9.26 -13.85 2.83
CA CYS A 100 8.96 -15.17 2.33
C CYS A 100 9.46 -15.34 0.89
N PHE A 101 9.21 -14.36 0.05
CA PHE A 101 9.69 -14.41 -1.31
C PHE A 101 11.20 -14.37 -1.37
N ASN A 102 11.79 -13.51 -0.57
CA ASN A 102 13.22 -13.36 -0.55
C ASN A 102 13.88 -14.66 -0.10
N LYS A 103 13.33 -15.26 0.95
CA LYS A 103 13.87 -16.50 1.46
C LYS A 103 13.66 -17.63 0.48
N GLY A 104 12.51 -17.65 -0.18
CA GLY A 104 12.24 -18.64 -1.19
C GLY A 104 13.24 -18.57 -2.33
N PHE A 105 13.58 -17.36 -2.72
CA PHE A 105 14.53 -17.17 -3.76
C PHE A 105 15.91 -17.68 -3.34
N GLU A 106 16.29 -17.39 -2.11
CA GLU A 106 17.55 -17.88 -1.58
C GLU A 106 17.57 -19.39 -1.50
N LEU A 107 16.47 -19.98 -1.11
CA LEU A 107 16.39 -21.42 -1.02
C LEU A 107 16.56 -22.06 -2.37
N LEU A 108 15.97 -21.49 -3.38
CA LEU A 108 16.13 -22.02 -4.71
C LEU A 108 17.59 -21.95 -5.15
N THR A 109 18.29 -20.95 -4.71
CA THR A 109 19.68 -20.79 -5.06
C THR A 109 20.56 -21.76 -4.28
N ILE A 110 20.27 -21.93 -3.01
CA ILE A 110 21.08 -22.76 -2.14
C ILE A 110 20.76 -24.23 -2.29
N GLU A 111 19.53 -24.51 -2.60
CA GLU A 111 19.03 -25.87 -2.63
C GLU A 111 19.86 -26.78 -3.51
N GLU A 112 20.45 -26.22 -4.50
CA GLU A 112 21.25 -27.01 -5.38
C GLU A 112 22.47 -27.55 -4.67
N SER A 113 22.86 -26.94 -3.58
CA SER A 113 24.01 -27.42 -2.85
C SER A 113 23.67 -27.99 -1.51
N GLU A 114 22.54 -27.58 -0.92
CA GLU A 114 22.20 -28.05 0.40
C GLU A 114 20.74 -28.20 0.53
N SER A 115 20.21 -29.23 0.04
CA SER A 115 18.78 -29.31 -0.03
C SER A 115 18.10 -29.63 1.25
N ASN A 116 18.81 -30.03 2.25
CA ASN A 116 18.14 -30.50 3.44
C ASN A 116 18.09 -29.62 4.59
N ASP A 117 18.67 -28.50 4.48
CA ASP A 117 18.71 -27.61 5.61
C ASP A 117 17.46 -26.89 5.83
N ILE A 118 16.54 -27.08 4.99
CA ILE A 118 15.35 -26.34 5.08
C ILE A 118 14.33 -27.11 5.82
N LYS A 119 13.94 -26.66 6.86
CA LYS A 119 12.94 -27.39 7.61
C LYS A 119 11.91 -26.47 8.17
#